data_d4900f1de1634b10431e40ba5e301d74
#
_entry.id   d4900f1de1634b10431e40ba5e301d74
#
_cell.length_a   1.000
_cell.length_b   1.000
_cell.length_c   1.000
_cell.angle_alpha   90.00
_cell.angle_beta   90.00
_cell.angle_gamma   90.00
#
_symmetry.space_group_name_H-M   'P 1'
#
loop_
_entity.id
_entity.type
_entity.pdbx_description
1 polymer ?
#
loop_
_entity_poly.entity_id
_entity_poly.type
_entity_poly.pdbx_seq_one_letter_code
_entity_poly.pdbx_strand_id
1 'polypeptide(L)' 'MKREFYVVIERDEDGVFIGEVPQLRGCYTQGKTLDELMKNIQEVIHLCLEEQFEKQEPNNFI' A
#
# COMPACT_ATOMS: atom_id res chain seq x y z
N MET A 1 -8.59 14.24 -11.20
CA MET A 1 -9.34 13.06 -10.80
C MET A 1 -8.82 12.49 -9.50
N LYS A 2 -9.71 12.20 -8.62
CA LYS A 2 -9.32 11.68 -7.32
C LYS A 2 -9.24 10.17 -7.34
N ARG A 3 -8.25 9.64 -6.67
CA ARG A 3 -8.18 8.23 -6.42
C ARG A 3 -8.40 7.97 -4.95
N GLU A 4 -9.24 7.02 -4.67
CA GLU A 4 -9.50 6.63 -3.30
C GLU A 4 -9.10 5.20 -3.11
N PHE A 5 -8.37 4.96 -2.04
CA PHE A 5 -7.93 3.63 -1.70
C PHE A 5 -8.50 3.25 -0.35
N TYR A 6 -8.95 2.04 -0.25
CA TYR A 6 -9.39 1.52 1.02
C TYR A 6 -8.21 0.87 1.71
N VAL A 7 -8.15 1.04 3.01
CA VAL A 7 -7.08 0.47 3.80
C VAL A 7 -7.71 -0.42 4.85
N VAL A 8 -7.30 -1.67 4.86
CA VAL A 8 -7.73 -2.61 5.88
C VAL A 8 -6.67 -2.62 6.96
N ILE A 9 -7.06 -2.30 8.19
CA ILE A 9 -6.12 -2.19 9.29
C ILE A 9 -6.40 -3.27 10.30
N GLU A 10 -5.37 -4.02 10.66
CA GLU A 10 -5.43 -5.04 11.68
C GLU A 10 -4.35 -4.80 12.68
N ARG A 11 -4.51 -5.41 13.84
CA ARG A 11 -3.56 -5.27 14.91
C ARG A 11 -3.14 -6.65 15.35
N ASP A 12 -1.84 -6.93 15.37
CA ASP A 12 -1.40 -8.26 15.72
C ASP A 12 -1.25 -8.40 17.24
N GLU A 13 -0.80 -9.55 17.65
CA GLU A 13 -0.72 -9.86 19.07
C GLU A 13 0.25 -8.95 19.81
N ASP A 14 1.24 -8.47 19.11
CA ASP A 14 2.25 -7.61 19.73
C ASP A 14 1.82 -6.16 19.73
N GLY A 15 0.64 -5.85 19.22
CA GLY A 15 0.16 -4.49 19.18
C GLY A 15 0.62 -3.69 17.99
N VAL A 16 1.20 -4.36 17.01
CA VAL A 16 1.65 -3.68 15.80
C VAL A 16 0.48 -3.59 14.83
N PHE A 17 0.30 -2.42 14.25
CA PHE A 17 -0.76 -2.22 13.28
C PHE A 17 -0.27 -2.62 11.90
N ILE A 18 -1.12 -3.34 11.19
CA ILE A 18 -0.82 -3.80 9.84
C ILE A 18 -1.87 -3.23 8.94
N GLY A 19 -1.44 -2.60 7.86
CA GLY A 19 -2.35 -2.02 6.90
C GLY A 19 -2.15 -2.62 5.53
N GLU A 20 -3.26 -2.87 4.85
CA GLU A 20 -3.23 -3.44 3.53
C GLU A 20 -4.13 -2.63 2.61
N VAL A 21 -3.72 -2.45 1.37
CA VAL A 21 -4.53 -1.78 0.37
C VAL A 21 -4.94 -2.83 -0.65
N PRO A 22 -6.16 -3.37 -0.52
CA PRO A 22 -6.55 -4.50 -1.36
C PRO A 22 -6.58 -4.19 -2.86
N GLN A 23 -6.76 -2.93 -3.19
CA GLN A 23 -6.81 -2.54 -4.59
C GLN A 23 -5.48 -2.65 -5.30
N LEU A 24 -4.40 -2.71 -4.53
CA LEU A 24 -3.06 -2.78 -5.10
C LEU A 24 -2.42 -4.09 -4.67
N ARG A 25 -1.87 -4.80 -5.62
CA ARG A 25 -1.31 -6.10 -5.35
C ARG A 25 -0.07 -5.98 -4.48
N GLY A 26 -0.04 -6.72 -3.39
CA GLY A 26 1.12 -6.74 -2.52
C GLY A 26 1.39 -5.46 -1.78
N CYS A 27 0.39 -4.61 -1.64
CA CYS A 27 0.58 -3.32 -1.01
C CYS A 27 0.16 -3.39 0.44
N TYR A 28 1.11 -3.61 1.32
CA TYR A 28 0.84 -3.65 2.76
C TYR A 28 2.07 -3.18 3.51
N THR A 29 1.85 -2.75 4.74
CA THR A 29 2.93 -2.25 5.57
C THR A 29 2.49 -2.33 7.02
N GLN A 30 3.33 -1.90 7.92
CA GLN A 30 3.01 -1.96 9.33
C GLN A 30 3.56 -0.73 10.04
N GLY A 31 3.10 -0.51 11.25
CA GLY A 31 3.56 0.58 12.08
C GLY A 31 3.21 0.33 13.52
N LYS A 32 3.95 0.92 14.42
CA LYS A 32 3.73 0.73 15.85
C LYS A 32 2.59 1.60 16.35
N THR A 33 2.28 2.67 15.67
CA THR A 33 1.15 3.53 16.00
C THR A 33 0.34 3.74 14.74
N LEU A 34 -0.89 4.22 14.90
CA LEU A 34 -1.71 4.51 13.74
C LEU A 34 -1.09 5.62 12.88
N ASP A 35 -0.52 6.63 13.52
CA ASP A 35 0.10 7.70 12.76
C ASP A 35 1.24 7.17 11.92
N GLU A 36 2.05 6.32 12.51
CA GLU A 36 3.16 5.74 11.79
C GLU A 36 2.66 4.84 10.66
N LEU A 37 1.61 4.06 10.93
CA LEU A 37 1.05 3.21 9.91
C LEU A 37 0.55 4.01 8.72
N MET A 38 -0.19 5.09 8.99
CA MET A 38 -0.75 5.88 7.91
C MET A 38 0.34 6.53 7.06
N LYS A 39 1.40 6.96 7.70
CA LYS A 39 2.52 7.52 6.97
C LYS A 39 3.15 6.46 6.08
N ASN A 40 3.36 5.27 6.63
CA ASN A 40 3.95 4.19 5.86
C ASN A 40 3.04 3.73 4.74
N ILE A 41 1.72 3.79 4.95
CA ILE A 41 0.79 3.41 3.91
C ILE A 41 0.89 4.37 2.72
N GLN A 42 0.99 5.66 2.98
CA GLN A 42 1.12 6.59 1.88
C GLN A 42 2.37 6.31 1.07
N GLU A 43 3.45 5.99 1.74
CA GLU A 43 4.69 5.68 1.04
C GLU A 43 4.57 4.41 0.22
N VAL A 44 3.95 3.37 0.80
CA VAL A 44 3.87 2.11 0.10
C VAL A 44 2.89 2.18 -1.07
N ILE A 45 1.84 2.98 -0.96
CA ILE A 45 0.93 3.17 -2.08
C ILE A 45 1.69 3.81 -3.24
N HIS A 46 2.48 4.82 -2.93
CA HIS A 46 3.24 5.50 -3.96
C HIS A 46 4.18 4.54 -4.66
N LEU A 47 4.89 3.74 -3.88
CA LEU A 47 5.82 2.77 -4.46
C LEU A 47 5.10 1.71 -5.28
N CYS A 48 3.96 1.23 -4.78
CA CYS A 48 3.22 0.21 -5.50
C CYS A 48 2.69 0.74 -6.81
N LEU A 49 2.24 1.97 -6.83
CA LEU A 49 1.74 2.56 -8.06
C LEU A 49 2.86 2.72 -9.07
N GLU A 50 4.01 3.16 -8.64
CA GLU A 50 5.12 3.29 -9.56
C GLU A 50 5.52 1.96 -10.14
N GLU A 51 5.59 0.96 -9.30
CA GLU A 51 6.02 -0.35 -9.76
C GLU A 51 5.02 -0.95 -10.73
N GLN A 52 3.74 -0.82 -10.44
CA GLN A 52 2.73 -1.42 -11.30
C GLN A 52 2.63 -0.70 -12.63
N PHE A 53 2.80 0.61 -12.61
CA PHE A 53 2.83 1.33 -13.86
C PHE A 53 4.01 0.90 -14.71
N GLU A 54 5.17 0.78 -14.12
CA GLU A 54 6.33 0.37 -14.87
C GLU A 54 6.16 -1.01 -15.46
N LYS A 55 5.53 -1.90 -14.70
CA LYS A 55 5.35 -3.24 -15.21
C LYS A 55 4.35 -3.30 -16.34
N GLN A 56 3.35 -2.44 -16.31
CA GLN A 56 2.37 -2.45 -17.36
C GLN A 56 2.89 -1.87 -18.62
N GLU A 57 3.80 -0.95 -18.47
CA GLU A 57 4.13 -0.16 -19.57
C GLU A 57 4.78 -0.89 -20.66
N PRO A 58 5.78 -1.50 -20.48
CA PRO A 58 6.44 -2.02 -21.56
C PRO A 58 5.92 -3.19 -22.14
N ASN A 59 5.64 -3.71 -21.71
CA ASN A 59 5.34 -4.78 -22.19
C ASN A 59 4.55 -4.90 -23.06
N ASN A 60 4.39 -4.31 -23.27
CA ASN A 60 3.59 -4.36 -24.01
C ASN A 60 3.92 -4.55 -25.26
N PHE A 61 4.49 -4.51 -25.56
CA PHE A 61 4.69 -4.60 -26.66
C PHE A 61 5.13 -5.39 -27.16
N ILE A 62 5.13 -5.65 -27.35
CA ILE A 62 5.46 -6.33 -27.97
C ILE A 62 5.08 -6.64 -28.52
#